data_ab8ef95c048dc7b807d1aae610377ccb
#
_entry.id   ab8ef95c048dc7b807d1aae610377ccb
#
_cell.length_a   1.000
_cell.length_b   1.000
_cell.length_c   1.000
_cell.angle_alpha   90.00
_cell.angle_beta   90.00
_cell.angle_gamma   90.00
#
_symmetry.space_group_name_H-M   'P 1'
#
loop_
_entity.id
_entity.type
_entity.pdbx_description
1 polymer ?
#
loop_
_entity_poly.entity_id
_entity_poly.type
_entity_poly.pdbx_seq_one_letter_code
_entity_poly.pdbx_strand_id
1 'polypeptide(L)'
;MRRLRKILFFIILSAWTLTSCEKDTGTETVNVPIGFSNNVTTATRAGDINNDNLTSIGVFASLTHGNFDATVSTPNFMYNQLVEKKNGTWQYTPLKYWPNNDSDKISFFAYAPHNATGVTPSNATQKGYPSFTYTTPTAEADQVDLLAATPIINQNGGSVDF
;
A
#
# COMPACT_ATOMS: atom_id res chain seq x y z
N MET A 1 0.22 26.12 93.47
CA MET A 1 1.04 26.71 92.42
C MET A 1 1.66 25.61 91.58
N ARG A 2 1.05 25.20 90.50
CA ARG A 2 1.64 24.31 89.50
C ARG A 2 1.11 24.70 88.12
N ARG A 3 2.02 25.19 87.28
CA ARG A 3 1.73 25.63 85.91
C ARG A 3 1.60 24.40 85.01
N LEU A 4 0.41 24.24 84.40
CA LEU A 4 0.14 23.18 83.40
C LEU A 4 0.63 23.66 82.04
N ARG A 5 1.67 23.05 81.48
CA ARG A 5 2.13 23.29 80.11
C ARG A 5 1.28 22.51 79.16
N LYS A 6 0.52 23.21 78.35
CA LYS A 6 -0.21 22.62 77.23
C LYS A 6 0.78 22.38 76.06
N ILE A 7 1.03 21.15 75.72
CA ILE A 7 1.76 20.75 74.54
C ILE A 7 0.75 20.68 73.37
N LEU A 8 0.93 21.59 72.44
CA LEU A 8 0.11 21.63 71.20
C LEU A 8 0.78 20.67 70.19
N PHE A 9 0.10 19.52 69.92
CA PHE A 9 0.53 18.62 68.84
C PHE A 9 0.00 19.14 67.53
N PHE A 10 0.90 19.60 66.65
CA PHE A 10 0.60 19.91 65.25
C PHE A 10 0.67 18.56 64.48
N ILE A 11 -0.49 18.06 64.07
CA ILE A 11 -0.58 16.96 63.11
C ILE A 11 -0.49 17.57 61.72
N ILE A 12 0.65 17.43 61.06
CA ILE A 12 0.83 17.78 59.66
C ILE A 12 0.26 16.63 58.86
N LEU A 13 -0.96 16.79 58.32
CA LEU A 13 -1.58 15.91 57.36
C LEU A 13 -1.00 16.17 55.98
N SER A 14 0.03 15.40 55.60
CA SER A 14 0.59 15.47 54.24
C SER A 14 -0.39 14.80 53.27
N ALA A 15 -1.14 15.61 52.53
CA ALA A 15 -1.94 15.16 51.40
C ALA A 15 -1.00 14.75 50.26
N TRP A 16 -0.86 13.45 50.04
CA TRP A 16 -0.25 12.92 48.85
C TRP A 16 -1.25 13.08 47.70
N THR A 17 -1.01 14.08 46.86
CA THR A 17 -1.68 14.18 45.55
C THR A 17 -1.09 13.11 44.65
N LEU A 18 -1.84 12.01 44.46
CA LEU A 18 -1.60 11.07 43.38
C LEU A 18 -1.93 11.79 42.08
N THR A 19 -0.93 12.36 41.42
CA THR A 19 -1.05 12.73 40.03
C THR A 19 -1.16 11.44 39.25
N SER A 20 -2.39 11.04 38.96
CA SER A 20 -2.68 10.03 37.93
C SER A 20 -2.20 10.62 36.61
N CYS A 21 -1.08 10.12 36.14
CA CYS A 21 -0.68 10.32 34.75
C CYS A 21 -1.69 9.55 33.90
N GLU A 22 -2.70 10.24 33.41
CA GLU A 22 -3.61 9.73 32.42
C GLU A 22 -2.73 9.42 31.18
N LYS A 23 -2.46 8.13 30.96
CA LYS A 23 -1.79 7.68 29.75
C LYS A 23 -2.76 8.00 28.62
N ASP A 24 -2.48 9.08 27.91
CA ASP A 24 -3.17 9.42 26.67
C ASP A 24 -3.02 8.19 25.74
N THR A 25 -4.06 7.36 25.68
CA THR A 25 -4.20 6.29 24.71
C THR A 25 -4.65 6.91 23.40
N GLY A 26 -3.87 7.89 22.92
CA GLY A 26 -3.94 8.30 21.54
C GLY A 26 -3.71 7.04 20.71
N THR A 27 -4.73 6.61 20.00
CA THR A 27 -4.60 5.53 19.01
C THR A 27 -3.57 5.99 18.00
N GLU A 28 -2.31 5.57 18.19
CA GLU A 28 -1.28 5.81 17.18
C GLU A 28 -1.78 5.13 15.91
N THR A 29 -2.09 5.92 14.90
CA THR A 29 -2.43 5.40 13.59
C THR A 29 -1.17 4.79 13.01
N VAL A 30 -1.09 3.46 13.06
CA VAL A 30 0.03 2.73 12.50
C VAL A 30 -0.11 2.76 10.98
N ASN A 31 0.76 3.52 10.32
CA ASN A 31 0.83 3.53 8.87
C ASN A 31 1.45 2.21 8.37
N VAL A 32 0.62 1.30 7.89
CA VAL A 32 1.06 0.02 7.33
C VAL A 32 1.41 0.21 5.85
N PRO A 33 2.67 0.00 5.44
CA PRO A 33 3.06 0.16 4.05
C PRO A 33 2.42 -0.92 3.18
N ILE A 34 2.09 -0.56 1.93
CA ILE A 34 1.60 -1.51 0.94
C ILE A 34 2.81 -2.25 0.36
N GLY A 35 2.84 -3.58 0.54
CA GLY A 35 3.83 -4.46 -0.04
C GLY A 35 3.25 -5.21 -1.25
N PHE A 36 4.11 -5.48 -2.24
CA PHE A 36 3.77 -6.27 -3.41
C PHE A 36 4.54 -7.58 -3.42
N SER A 37 3.87 -8.62 -3.90
CA SER A 37 4.47 -9.88 -4.32
C SER A 37 3.86 -10.31 -5.65
N ASN A 38 4.46 -11.28 -6.30
CA ASN A 38 3.90 -11.86 -7.50
C ASN A 38 4.22 -13.35 -7.59
N ASN A 39 3.34 -14.07 -8.25
CA ASN A 39 3.54 -15.46 -8.59
C ASN A 39 3.11 -15.71 -10.06
N VAL A 40 4.08 -15.80 -10.95
CA VAL A 40 3.84 -16.18 -12.33
C VAL A 40 3.69 -17.69 -12.38
N THR A 41 2.45 -18.18 -12.47
CA THR A 41 2.12 -19.61 -12.36
C THR A 41 2.33 -20.39 -13.66
N THR A 42 2.54 -19.74 -14.81
CA THR A 42 2.58 -20.43 -16.10
C THR A 42 3.64 -19.83 -17.02
N ALA A 43 4.80 -20.46 -17.10
CA ALA A 43 5.74 -20.29 -18.21
C ALA A 43 5.62 -21.51 -19.11
N THR A 44 5.11 -21.34 -20.34
CA THR A 44 4.84 -22.44 -21.26
C THR A 44 5.84 -22.54 -22.42
N ARG A 45 6.73 -21.56 -22.57
CA ARG A 45 7.74 -21.53 -23.66
C ARG A 45 9.11 -21.07 -23.15
N ALA A 46 10.15 -21.48 -23.86
CA ALA A 46 11.51 -20.96 -23.62
C ALA A 46 11.54 -19.46 -23.97
N GLY A 47 11.90 -18.62 -22.99
CA GLY A 47 11.92 -17.16 -23.13
C GLY A 47 10.72 -16.44 -22.51
N ASP A 48 9.69 -17.17 -22.06
CA ASP A 48 8.52 -16.59 -21.41
C ASP A 48 8.90 -15.92 -20.08
N ILE A 49 8.13 -14.89 -19.72
CA ILE A 49 8.27 -14.25 -18.42
C ILE A 49 7.87 -15.23 -17.31
N ASN A 50 8.73 -15.36 -16.31
CA ASN A 50 8.54 -16.21 -15.14
C ASN A 50 9.05 -15.51 -13.88
N ASN A 51 8.92 -16.16 -12.71
CA ASN A 51 9.34 -15.57 -11.44
C ASN A 51 10.82 -15.20 -11.35
N ASP A 52 11.70 -15.84 -12.14
CA ASP A 52 13.14 -15.61 -12.09
C ASP A 52 13.55 -14.40 -12.95
N ASN A 53 12.90 -14.22 -14.10
CA ASN A 53 13.22 -13.16 -15.05
C ASN A 53 12.29 -11.94 -14.98
N LEU A 54 11.17 -12.02 -14.24
CA LEU A 54 10.31 -10.88 -14.00
C LEU A 54 10.95 -9.92 -13.00
N THR A 55 11.37 -8.75 -13.49
CA THR A 55 12.11 -7.75 -12.71
C THR A 55 11.32 -6.47 -12.45
N SER A 56 10.26 -6.20 -13.21
CA SER A 56 9.45 -4.98 -13.05
C SER A 56 8.00 -5.19 -13.43
N ILE A 57 7.12 -4.51 -12.71
CA ILE A 57 5.68 -4.43 -13.00
C ILE A 57 5.22 -2.98 -12.99
N GLY A 58 4.22 -2.66 -13.78
CA GLY A 58 3.50 -1.39 -13.74
C GLY A 58 2.20 -1.55 -12.97
N VAL A 59 2.03 -0.78 -11.89
CA VAL A 59 0.87 -0.88 -11.02
C VAL A 59 -0.03 0.35 -11.15
N PHE A 60 -1.32 0.11 -11.28
CA PHE A 60 -2.38 1.11 -11.16
C PHE A 60 -3.19 0.80 -9.91
N ALA A 61 -3.61 1.84 -9.19
CA ALA A 61 -4.45 1.64 -8.03
C ALA A 61 -5.48 2.77 -7.90
N SER A 62 -6.70 2.37 -7.58
CA SER A 62 -7.82 3.27 -7.29
C SER A 62 -8.16 3.21 -5.81
N LEU A 63 -8.08 4.34 -5.12
CA LEU A 63 -8.61 4.51 -3.78
C LEU A 63 -10.05 5.00 -3.89
N THR A 64 -10.97 4.28 -3.26
CA THR A 64 -12.41 4.57 -3.27
C THR A 64 -12.98 4.56 -1.86
N HIS A 65 -13.97 5.40 -1.61
CA HIS A 65 -14.78 5.30 -0.39
C HIS A 65 -15.90 4.29 -0.65
N GLY A 66 -15.71 3.05 -0.19
CA GLY A 66 -16.53 1.90 -0.54
C GLY A 66 -15.96 1.07 -1.68
N ASN A 67 -16.82 0.35 -2.38
CA ASN A 67 -16.38 -0.58 -3.42
C ASN A 67 -15.97 0.14 -4.70
N PHE A 68 -15.04 -0.48 -5.43
CA PHE A 68 -14.64 -0.06 -6.77
C PHE A 68 -15.84 -0.07 -7.72
N ASP A 69 -16.00 1.02 -8.45
CA ASP A 69 -17.01 1.19 -9.51
C ASP A 69 -16.31 1.55 -10.82
N ALA A 70 -16.37 0.66 -11.79
CA ALA A 70 -15.71 0.84 -13.08
C ALA A 70 -16.25 2.02 -13.90
N THR A 71 -17.40 2.58 -13.53
CA THR A 71 -17.98 3.73 -14.25
C THR A 71 -17.43 5.08 -13.80
N VAL A 72 -16.83 5.13 -12.59
CA VAL A 72 -16.36 6.38 -12.00
C VAL A 72 -14.95 6.34 -11.46
N SER A 73 -14.47 5.17 -10.96
CA SER A 73 -13.17 5.03 -10.35
C SER A 73 -12.04 5.27 -11.36
N THR A 74 -11.02 6.00 -10.95
CA THR A 74 -9.82 6.28 -11.75
C THR A 74 -8.58 5.84 -10.98
N PRO A 75 -7.41 5.68 -11.61
CA PRO A 75 -6.17 5.33 -10.92
C PRO A 75 -5.59 6.54 -10.14
N ASN A 76 -6.36 7.02 -9.16
CA ASN A 76 -6.07 8.21 -8.36
C ASN A 76 -5.06 7.97 -7.23
N PHE A 77 -4.70 6.71 -6.96
CA PHE A 77 -3.79 6.33 -5.88
C PHE A 77 -2.40 5.95 -6.40
N MET A 78 -2.34 5.11 -7.43
CA MET A 78 -1.14 4.80 -8.21
C MET A 78 -1.47 4.83 -9.69
N TYR A 79 -0.62 5.49 -10.47
CA TYR A 79 -0.74 5.51 -11.92
C TYR A 79 0.54 5.05 -12.57
N ASN A 80 0.50 3.91 -13.24
CA ASN A 80 1.65 3.28 -13.88
C ASN A 80 2.91 3.28 -13.00
N GLN A 81 2.70 3.00 -11.70
CA GLN A 81 3.78 3.01 -10.73
C GLN A 81 4.75 1.89 -11.02
N LEU A 82 6.03 2.24 -11.25
CA LEU A 82 7.08 1.24 -11.31
C LEU A 82 7.23 0.55 -9.95
N VAL A 83 7.11 -0.77 -9.96
CA VAL A 83 7.50 -1.65 -8.85
C VAL A 83 8.54 -2.60 -9.40
N GLU A 84 9.74 -2.58 -8.85
CA GLU A 84 10.88 -3.34 -9.36
C GLU A 84 11.45 -4.29 -8.31
N LYS A 85 12.01 -5.40 -8.79
CA LYS A 85 12.61 -6.41 -7.93
C LYS A 85 14.07 -6.07 -7.71
N LYS A 86 14.44 -5.66 -6.48
CA LYS A 86 15.80 -5.36 -6.05
C LYS A 86 16.23 -6.30 -4.94
N ASN A 87 17.31 -7.03 -5.16
CA ASN A 87 17.82 -8.01 -4.17
C ASN A 87 16.74 -9.02 -3.72
N GLY A 88 15.91 -9.46 -4.65
CA GLY A 88 14.84 -10.42 -4.39
C GLY A 88 13.56 -9.83 -3.77
N THR A 89 13.53 -8.53 -3.48
CA THR A 89 12.39 -7.84 -2.86
C THR A 89 11.77 -6.84 -3.82
N TRP A 90 10.44 -6.81 -3.90
CA TRP A 90 9.69 -5.83 -4.67
C TRP A 90 9.70 -4.48 -3.95
N GLN A 91 10.12 -3.43 -4.66
CA GLN A 91 10.29 -2.09 -4.12
C GLN A 91 9.74 -1.04 -5.07
N TYR A 92 9.24 0.06 -4.51
CA TYR A 92 8.77 1.21 -5.27
C TYR A 92 8.90 2.50 -4.46
N THR A 93 8.87 3.63 -5.15
CA THR A 93 8.92 4.95 -4.52
C THR A 93 8.03 5.92 -5.29
N PRO A 94 7.28 6.83 -4.63
CA PRO A 94 7.18 7.00 -3.18
C PRO A 94 6.35 5.86 -2.54
N LEU A 95 6.71 5.49 -1.31
CA LEU A 95 6.00 4.45 -0.57
C LEU A 95 4.56 4.91 -0.26
N LYS A 96 3.61 4.00 -0.42
CA LYS A 96 2.18 4.21 -0.11
C LYS A 96 1.77 3.33 1.07
N TYR A 97 0.74 3.75 1.76
CA TYR A 97 0.25 3.11 2.97
C TYR A 97 -1.22 2.77 2.84
N TRP A 98 -1.65 1.73 3.52
CA TRP A 98 -3.05 1.39 3.64
C TRP A 98 -3.83 2.52 4.30
N PRO A 99 -5.09 2.77 3.88
CA PRO A 99 -5.93 3.75 4.53
C PRO A 99 -6.25 3.30 5.97
N ASN A 100 -6.32 4.26 6.89
CA ASN A 100 -6.69 4.01 8.29
C ASN A 100 -8.21 4.04 8.51
N ASN A 101 -9.00 4.10 7.44
CA ASN A 101 -10.45 4.14 7.46
C ASN A 101 -10.98 2.86 6.81
N ASP A 102 -11.77 2.09 7.57
CA ASP A 102 -12.34 0.81 7.11
C ASP A 102 -13.28 0.94 5.90
N SER A 103 -13.85 2.12 5.70
CA SER A 103 -14.69 2.40 4.53
C SER A 103 -13.90 2.62 3.25
N ASP A 104 -12.61 2.94 3.35
CA ASP A 104 -11.76 3.17 2.20
C ASP A 104 -11.19 1.85 1.68
N LYS A 105 -11.25 1.68 0.37
CA LYS A 105 -10.79 0.48 -0.33
C LYS A 105 -9.81 0.86 -1.43
N ILE A 106 -8.83 0.00 -1.64
CA ILE A 106 -7.91 0.14 -2.76
C ILE A 106 -8.10 -1.05 -3.69
N SER A 107 -8.20 -0.76 -4.98
CA SER A 107 -8.24 -1.79 -6.03
C SER A 107 -7.01 -1.65 -6.90
N PHE A 108 -6.32 -2.77 -7.11
CA PHE A 108 -5.04 -2.83 -7.80
C PHE A 108 -5.16 -3.57 -9.13
N PHE A 109 -4.38 -3.08 -10.10
CA PHE A 109 -4.24 -3.65 -11.43
C PHE A 109 -2.77 -3.61 -11.78
N ALA A 110 -2.24 -4.66 -12.39
CA ALA A 110 -0.84 -4.69 -12.77
C ALA A 110 -0.62 -5.31 -14.13
N TYR A 111 0.50 -4.94 -14.74
CA TYR A 111 1.01 -5.55 -15.97
C TYR A 111 2.53 -5.67 -15.91
N ALA A 112 3.07 -6.50 -16.74
CA ALA A 112 4.50 -6.73 -16.84
C ALA A 112 4.95 -6.97 -18.29
N PRO A 113 6.21 -6.58 -18.64
CA PRO A 113 7.12 -5.73 -17.86
C PRO A 113 6.67 -4.27 -17.86
N HIS A 114 7.07 -3.50 -16.85
CA HIS A 114 6.77 -2.07 -16.80
C HIS A 114 7.38 -1.32 -17.98
N ASN A 115 6.58 -0.49 -18.65
CA ASN A 115 6.97 0.33 -19.80
C ASN A 115 7.67 -0.46 -20.92
N ALA A 116 7.22 -1.69 -21.17
CA ALA A 116 7.72 -2.49 -22.28
C ALA A 116 7.60 -1.74 -23.61
N THR A 117 8.56 -1.97 -24.50
CA THR A 117 8.57 -1.35 -25.83
C THR A 117 7.26 -1.59 -26.56
N GLY A 118 6.68 -0.55 -27.11
CA GLY A 118 5.38 -0.60 -27.81
C GLY A 118 4.15 -0.57 -26.93
N VAL A 119 4.27 -0.58 -25.60
CA VAL A 119 3.14 -0.49 -24.67
C VAL A 119 2.84 0.97 -24.34
N THR A 120 1.58 1.34 -24.50
CA THR A 120 1.05 2.64 -24.06
C THR A 120 -0.15 2.40 -23.16
N PRO A 121 -0.05 2.70 -21.86
CA PRO A 121 -1.19 2.58 -20.96
C PRO A 121 -2.21 3.70 -21.19
N SER A 122 -3.47 3.44 -20.82
CA SER A 122 -4.52 4.46 -20.73
C SER A 122 -4.10 5.58 -19.76
N ASN A 123 -4.66 6.78 -19.99
CA ASN A 123 -4.27 7.94 -19.17
C ASN A 123 -4.79 7.88 -17.73
N ALA A 124 -4.27 8.76 -16.86
CA ALA A 124 -4.60 8.81 -15.45
C ALA A 124 -6.07 9.19 -15.15
N THR A 125 -6.80 9.68 -16.12
CA THR A 125 -8.23 10.03 -15.97
C THR A 125 -9.15 8.96 -16.54
N GLN A 126 -8.60 7.86 -17.07
CA GLN A 126 -9.37 6.72 -17.54
C GLN A 126 -10.19 6.15 -16.38
N LYS A 127 -11.48 6.04 -16.59
CA LYS A 127 -12.38 5.39 -15.64
C LYS A 127 -12.36 3.88 -15.82
N GLY A 128 -12.54 3.18 -14.71
CA GLY A 128 -12.63 1.73 -14.69
C GLY A 128 -11.26 1.03 -14.73
N TYR A 129 -11.22 -0.05 -15.46
CA TYR A 129 -10.03 -0.87 -15.59
C TYR A 129 -9.00 -0.17 -16.48
N PRO A 130 -7.69 -0.19 -16.11
CA PRO A 130 -6.64 0.26 -17.02
C PRO A 130 -6.69 -0.52 -18.33
N SER A 131 -6.44 0.16 -19.43
CA SER A 131 -6.29 -0.45 -20.74
C SER A 131 -4.92 -0.13 -21.33
N PHE A 132 -4.49 -0.93 -22.29
CA PHE A 132 -3.18 -0.81 -22.91
C PHE A 132 -3.33 -0.93 -24.41
N THR A 133 -2.57 -0.10 -25.12
CA THR A 133 -2.34 -0.30 -26.56
C THR A 133 -0.93 -0.90 -26.70
N TYR A 134 -0.82 -1.99 -27.41
CA TYR A 134 0.47 -2.59 -27.75
C TYR A 134 0.70 -2.51 -29.25
N THR A 135 1.76 -1.80 -29.64
CA THR A 135 2.24 -1.77 -31.01
C THR A 135 3.44 -2.70 -31.12
N THR A 136 3.27 -3.82 -31.78
CA THR A 136 4.34 -4.82 -31.95
C THR A 136 5.54 -4.20 -32.64
N PRO A 137 6.72 -4.19 -32.04
CA PRO A 137 7.95 -3.75 -32.68
C PRO A 137 8.27 -4.56 -33.93
N THR A 138 8.84 -3.90 -34.94
CA THR A 138 9.24 -4.58 -36.20
C THR A 138 10.45 -5.50 -36.03
N ALA A 139 11.35 -5.14 -35.12
CA ALA A 139 12.49 -5.97 -34.78
C ALA A 139 12.06 -7.03 -33.76
N GLU A 140 12.28 -8.29 -34.09
CA GLU A 140 11.94 -9.43 -33.22
C GLU A 140 12.60 -9.34 -31.84
N ALA A 141 13.84 -8.83 -31.77
CA ALA A 141 14.59 -8.66 -30.53
C ALA A 141 13.95 -7.64 -29.56
N ASP A 142 13.09 -6.75 -30.06
CA ASP A 142 12.39 -5.73 -29.26
C ASP A 142 10.99 -6.16 -28.85
N GLN A 143 10.53 -7.31 -29.35
CA GLN A 143 9.23 -7.86 -29.00
C GLN A 143 9.31 -8.48 -27.60
N VAL A 144 8.30 -8.19 -26.79
CA VAL A 144 8.23 -8.68 -25.42
C VAL A 144 6.86 -9.33 -25.16
N ASP A 145 6.85 -10.34 -24.33
CA ASP A 145 5.63 -10.91 -23.81
C ASP A 145 5.02 -9.93 -22.77
N LEU A 146 3.72 -9.72 -22.90
CA LEU A 146 2.98 -8.87 -21.96
C LEU A 146 2.12 -9.77 -21.08
N LEU A 147 2.23 -9.54 -19.77
CA LEU A 147 1.38 -10.16 -18.76
C LEU A 147 0.45 -9.12 -18.17
N ALA A 148 -0.79 -9.50 -17.90
CA ALA A 148 -1.73 -8.74 -17.10
C ALA A 148 -2.14 -9.58 -15.90
N ALA A 149 -2.08 -8.97 -14.72
CA ALA A 149 -2.50 -9.64 -13.50
C ALA A 149 -4.03 -9.70 -13.37
N THR A 150 -4.52 -10.69 -12.67
CA THR A 150 -5.89 -10.68 -12.20
C THR A 150 -6.11 -9.50 -11.29
N PRO A 151 -7.15 -8.66 -11.50
CA PRO A 151 -7.42 -7.52 -10.64
C PRO A 151 -7.64 -7.91 -9.18
N ILE A 152 -7.04 -7.17 -8.26
CA ILE A 152 -7.23 -7.33 -6.81
C ILE A 152 -8.12 -6.18 -6.34
N ILE A 153 -9.38 -6.47 -6.04
CA ILE A 153 -10.43 -5.47 -5.88
C ILE A 153 -10.79 -5.28 -4.40
N ASN A 154 -11.01 -4.01 -3.98
CA ASN A 154 -11.60 -3.64 -2.69
C ASN A 154 -10.79 -4.09 -1.46
N GLN A 155 -9.49 -4.00 -1.51
CA GLN A 155 -8.62 -4.30 -0.38
C GLN A 155 -8.51 -3.09 0.58
N ASN A 156 -8.34 -3.37 1.86
CA ASN A 156 -7.99 -2.33 2.84
C ASN A 156 -6.89 -2.77 3.82
N GLY A 157 -6.10 -3.75 3.45
CA GLY A 157 -4.97 -4.26 4.22
C GLY A 157 -4.38 -5.53 3.60
N GLY A 158 -3.27 -5.98 4.17
CA GLY A 158 -2.59 -7.20 3.75
C GLY A 158 -1.50 -7.00 2.70
N SER A 159 -1.07 -8.10 2.09
CA SER A 159 -0.15 -8.12 0.95
C SER A 159 -0.94 -8.07 -0.36
N VAL A 160 -0.38 -7.43 -1.37
CA VAL A 160 -0.95 -7.39 -2.74
C VAL A 160 -0.16 -8.39 -3.58
N ASP A 161 -0.77 -9.54 -3.84
CA ASP A 161 -0.16 -10.68 -4.54
C ASP A 161 -0.76 -10.80 -5.95
N PHE A 162 0.05 -10.50 -7.00
CA PHE A 162 -0.33 -10.56 -8.41
C PHE A 162 0.02 -11.90 -9.05
#